data_2a0440fce0a63fbe4f510f4169bf7ded
#
_entry.id   2a0440fce0a63fbe4f510f4169bf7ded
#
_cell.length_a   1.000
_cell.length_b   1.000
_cell.length_c   1.000
_cell.angle_alpha   90.00
_cell.angle_beta   90.00
_cell.angle_gamma   90.00
#
_symmetry.space_group_name_H-M   'P 1'
#
loop_
_entity.id
_entity.type
_entity.pdbx_description
1 polymer ?
#
loop_
_entity_poly.entity_id
_entity_poly.type
_entity_poly.pdbx_seq_one_letter_code
_entity_poly.pdbx_strand_id
1 'polypeptide(L)'
;MAHIVTDATFEAETNDGLVLVDFWVTWCGPCLMQAPILDQLAGELDEDELKIVKLDVDENPDTAQQFGIMSIPTLLFKKDGKVVKQVAGVHTKDQIKAIVAELS
;
A
#
# COMPACT_ATOMS: atom_id res chain seq x y z
N MET A 1 -6.85 -9.17 -5.20
CA MET A 1 -7.32 -8.65 -3.91
C MET A 1 -6.13 -8.29 -3.04
N ALA A 2 -6.20 -7.17 -2.33
CA ALA A 2 -5.11 -6.77 -1.46
C ALA A 2 -4.99 -7.71 -0.25
N HIS A 3 -3.76 -8.07 0.12
CA HIS A 3 -3.51 -8.90 1.30
C HIS A 3 -3.48 -8.04 2.55
N ILE A 4 -4.07 -8.53 3.63
CA ILE A 4 -4.05 -7.85 4.92
C ILE A 4 -2.76 -8.19 5.64
N VAL A 5 -2.03 -7.15 6.09
CA VAL A 5 -0.82 -7.33 6.89
C VAL A 5 -0.99 -6.64 8.24
N THR A 6 -0.20 -7.09 9.22
CA THR A 6 -0.20 -6.56 10.58
C THR A 6 1.21 -6.08 10.93
N ASP A 7 1.35 -5.44 12.10
CA ASP A 7 2.68 -5.07 12.61
C ASP A 7 3.60 -6.30 12.66
N ALA A 8 3.06 -7.46 13.02
CA ALA A 8 3.84 -8.69 13.14
C ALA A 8 4.26 -9.28 11.78
N THR A 9 3.44 -9.11 10.73
CA THR A 9 3.69 -9.75 9.43
C THR A 9 4.25 -8.80 8.37
N PHE A 10 4.31 -7.50 8.66
CA PHE A 10 4.66 -6.48 7.69
C PHE A 10 6.00 -6.75 7.00
N GLU A 11 7.05 -6.96 7.79
CA GLU A 11 8.40 -7.16 7.24
C GLU A 11 8.43 -8.35 6.27
N ALA A 12 7.95 -9.51 6.71
CA ALA A 12 7.98 -10.72 5.90
C ALA A 12 7.17 -10.57 4.61
N GLU A 13 6.03 -9.87 4.68
CA GLU A 13 5.11 -9.74 3.55
C GLU A 13 5.50 -8.64 2.56
N THR A 14 6.46 -7.78 2.90
CA THR A 14 6.84 -6.63 2.06
C THR A 14 8.33 -6.61 1.71
N ASN A 15 9.04 -7.73 1.90
CA ASN A 15 10.49 -7.77 1.75
C ASN A 15 10.99 -8.04 0.33
N ASP A 16 10.15 -8.58 -0.54
CA ASP A 16 10.57 -9.00 -1.87
C ASP A 16 9.77 -8.30 -2.96
N GLY A 17 10.46 -7.88 -4.02
CA GLY A 17 9.83 -7.30 -5.19
C GLY A 17 9.23 -5.92 -4.94
N LEU A 18 8.37 -5.49 -5.85
CA LEU A 18 7.67 -4.22 -5.73
C LEU A 18 6.36 -4.41 -4.96
N VAL A 19 6.23 -3.71 -3.86
CA VAL A 19 5.07 -3.82 -2.96
C VAL A 19 4.46 -2.45 -2.74
N LEU A 20 3.12 -2.38 -2.87
CA LEU A 20 2.34 -1.21 -2.48
C LEU A 20 1.66 -1.50 -1.16
N VAL A 21 1.90 -0.65 -0.17
CA VAL A 21 1.27 -0.74 1.15
C VAL A 21 0.24 0.38 1.27
N ASP A 22 -1.01 0.00 1.50
CA ASP A 22 -2.11 0.95 1.74
C ASP A 22 -2.32 1.08 3.25
N PHE A 23 -1.93 2.22 3.81
CA PHE A 23 -2.22 2.57 5.20
C PHE A 23 -3.61 3.17 5.28
N TRP A 24 -4.52 2.52 5.97
CA TRP A 24 -5.93 2.88 5.99
C TRP A 24 -6.55 2.71 7.37
N VAL A 25 -7.77 3.24 7.56
CA VAL A 25 -8.59 2.99 8.74
C VAL A 25 -10.04 2.82 8.30
N THR A 26 -10.84 2.15 9.12
CA THR A 26 -12.21 1.76 8.75
C THR A 26 -13.17 2.94 8.66
N TRP A 27 -12.89 4.04 9.36
CA TRP A 27 -13.78 5.21 9.43
C TRP A 27 -13.37 6.34 8.47
N CYS A 28 -12.53 6.06 7.52
CA CYS A 28 -11.96 7.05 6.61
C CYS A 28 -12.65 6.96 5.24
N GLY A 29 -13.39 8.00 4.85
CA GLY A 29 -14.08 8.05 3.57
C GLY A 29 -13.16 7.90 2.36
N PRO A 30 -12.05 8.67 2.25
CA PRO A 30 -11.09 8.50 1.15
C PRO A 30 -10.48 7.10 1.08
N CYS A 31 -10.28 6.43 2.21
CA CYS A 31 -9.78 5.06 2.23
C CYS A 31 -10.77 4.10 1.56
N LEU A 32 -12.07 4.33 1.77
CA LEU A 32 -13.12 3.53 1.14
C LEU A 32 -13.16 3.74 -0.37
N MET A 33 -12.77 4.92 -0.84
CA MET A 33 -12.64 5.21 -2.28
C MET A 33 -11.41 4.54 -2.88
N GLN A 34 -10.33 4.44 -2.12
CA GLN A 34 -9.08 3.83 -2.58
C GLN A 34 -9.21 2.30 -2.71
N ALA A 35 -9.98 1.66 -1.85
CA ALA A 35 -10.07 0.21 -1.77
C ALA A 35 -10.47 -0.46 -3.09
N PRO A 36 -11.57 -0.05 -3.79
CA PRO A 36 -11.94 -0.71 -5.05
C PRO A 36 -10.90 -0.49 -6.16
N ILE A 37 -10.21 0.65 -6.15
CA ILE A 37 -9.15 0.93 -7.11
C ILE A 37 -8.01 -0.09 -6.94
N LEU A 38 -7.60 -0.33 -5.69
CA LEU A 38 -6.55 -1.31 -5.39
C LEU A 38 -6.99 -2.74 -5.71
N ASP A 39 -8.24 -3.07 -5.46
CA ASP A 39 -8.78 -4.40 -5.80
C ASP A 39 -8.77 -4.63 -7.31
N GLN A 40 -9.10 -3.61 -8.11
CA GLN A 40 -9.02 -3.69 -9.56
C GLN A 40 -7.57 -3.92 -10.02
N LEU A 41 -6.63 -3.16 -9.45
CA LEU A 41 -5.21 -3.33 -9.78
C LEU A 41 -4.71 -4.73 -9.43
N ALA A 42 -5.10 -5.25 -8.27
CA ALA A 42 -4.72 -6.59 -7.85
C ALA A 42 -5.25 -7.67 -8.81
N GLY A 43 -6.35 -7.40 -9.49
CA GLY A 43 -6.90 -8.29 -10.51
C GLY A 43 -6.23 -8.14 -11.87
N GLU A 44 -5.60 -6.99 -12.15
CA GLU A 44 -4.96 -6.71 -13.44
C GLU A 44 -3.46 -7.01 -13.45
N LEU A 45 -2.80 -6.89 -12.31
CA LEU A 45 -1.36 -7.08 -12.20
C LEU A 45 -1.06 -8.32 -11.36
N ASP A 46 -0.11 -9.13 -11.82
CA ASP A 46 0.37 -10.26 -11.04
C ASP A 46 1.22 -9.77 -9.86
N GLU A 47 1.31 -10.57 -8.80
CA GLU A 47 2.13 -10.21 -7.64
C GLU A 47 3.60 -10.03 -7.99
N ASP A 48 4.07 -10.66 -9.08
CA ASP A 48 5.43 -10.45 -9.60
C ASP A 48 5.62 -9.03 -10.13
N GLU A 49 4.56 -8.39 -10.59
CA GLU A 49 4.60 -7.02 -11.08
C GLU A 49 4.38 -6.03 -9.94
N LEU A 50 3.39 -6.29 -9.10
CA LEU A 50 3.07 -5.46 -7.94
C LEU A 50 2.26 -6.28 -6.93
N LYS A 51 2.81 -6.42 -5.75
CA LYS A 51 2.08 -7.00 -4.61
C LYS A 51 1.39 -5.88 -3.84
N ILE A 52 0.09 -5.99 -3.62
CA ILE A 52 -0.68 -4.98 -2.89
C ILE A 52 -1.06 -5.54 -1.53
N VAL A 53 -0.68 -4.83 -0.47
CA VAL A 53 -1.03 -5.16 0.90
C VAL A 53 -1.71 -3.96 1.56
N LYS A 54 -2.50 -4.19 2.58
CA LYS A 54 -3.16 -3.13 3.34
C LYS A 54 -2.96 -3.34 4.84
N LEU A 55 -2.76 -2.24 5.54
CA LEU A 55 -2.51 -2.25 6.98
C LEU A 55 -3.44 -1.25 7.66
N ASP A 56 -4.27 -1.75 8.58
CA ASP A 56 -5.15 -0.92 9.40
C ASP A 56 -4.32 -0.24 10.48
N VAL A 57 -4.22 1.08 10.40
CA VAL A 57 -3.37 1.87 11.29
C VAL A 57 -3.86 1.88 12.73
N ASP A 58 -5.18 1.80 12.93
CA ASP A 58 -5.74 1.78 14.28
C ASP A 58 -5.37 0.51 15.03
N GLU A 59 -5.35 -0.62 14.33
CA GLU A 59 -4.99 -1.90 14.92
C GLU A 59 -3.50 -2.17 14.90
N ASN A 60 -2.75 -1.47 14.03
CA ASN A 60 -1.33 -1.71 13.79
C ASN A 60 -0.56 -0.38 13.78
N PRO A 61 -0.48 0.32 14.92
CA PRO A 61 0.12 1.66 14.97
C PRO A 61 1.64 1.66 14.83
N ASP A 62 2.33 0.57 15.15
CA ASP A 62 3.79 0.54 15.17
C ASP A 62 4.39 0.74 13.78
N THR A 63 3.85 0.06 12.77
CA THR A 63 4.33 0.19 11.39
C THR A 63 4.08 1.59 10.86
N ALA A 64 2.89 2.14 11.11
CA ALA A 64 2.57 3.51 10.68
C ALA A 64 3.53 4.53 11.31
N GLN A 65 3.85 4.35 12.57
CA GLN A 65 4.79 5.21 13.30
C GLN A 65 6.20 5.09 12.71
N GLN A 66 6.63 3.88 12.40
CA GLN A 66 7.94 3.61 11.83
C GLN A 66 8.17 4.38 10.53
N PHE A 67 7.16 4.51 9.69
CA PHE A 67 7.27 5.20 8.40
C PHE A 67 6.77 6.64 8.44
N GLY A 68 6.43 7.16 9.62
CA GLY A 68 6.00 8.55 9.77
C GLY A 68 4.70 8.86 9.04
N ILE A 69 3.75 7.92 9.03
CA ILE A 69 2.47 8.11 8.36
C ILE A 69 1.65 9.16 9.11
N MET A 70 1.35 10.28 8.45
CA MET A 70 0.66 11.42 9.06
C MET A 70 -0.73 11.66 8.51
N SER A 71 -1.04 11.10 7.35
CA SER A 71 -2.35 11.24 6.72
C SER A 71 -2.82 9.91 6.16
N ILE A 72 -4.14 9.74 6.07
CA ILE A 72 -4.76 8.50 5.62
C ILE A 72 -5.75 8.84 4.48
N PRO A 73 -5.72 8.08 3.36
CA PRO A 73 -4.81 6.97 3.08
C PRO A 73 -3.41 7.46 2.69
N THR A 74 -2.42 6.65 2.95
CA THR A 74 -1.07 6.84 2.42
C THR A 74 -0.67 5.57 1.69
N LEU A 75 -0.12 5.73 0.50
CA LEU A 75 0.40 4.62 -0.29
C LEU A 75 1.92 4.63 -0.20
N LEU A 76 2.50 3.56 0.32
CA LEU A 76 3.94 3.40 0.47
C LEU A 76 4.40 2.34 -0.52
N PHE A 77 5.41 2.66 -1.32
CA PHE A 77 5.99 1.71 -2.26
C PHE A 77 7.34 1.25 -1.74
N LYS A 78 7.51 -0.07 -1.68
CA LYS A 78 8.79 -0.70 -1.32
C LYS A 78 9.29 -1.52 -2.50
N LYS A 79 10.60 -1.57 -2.67
CA LYS A 79 11.22 -2.42 -3.68
C LYS A 79 12.36 -3.19 -3.02
N ASP A 80 12.24 -4.52 -3.01
CA ASP A 80 13.22 -5.42 -2.40
C ASP A 80 13.54 -5.02 -0.95
N GLY A 81 12.50 -4.69 -0.19
CA GLY A 81 12.59 -4.35 1.21
C GLY A 81 12.89 -2.89 1.52
N LYS A 82 13.10 -2.04 0.50
CA LYS A 82 13.43 -0.63 0.70
C LYS A 82 12.30 0.28 0.27
N VAL A 83 12.03 1.33 1.06
CA VAL A 83 11.06 2.36 0.69
C VAL A 83 11.59 3.15 -0.50
N VAL A 84 10.82 3.21 -1.59
CA VAL A 84 11.20 3.94 -2.80
C VAL A 84 10.27 5.11 -3.11
N LYS A 85 9.07 5.12 -2.55
CA LYS A 85 8.12 6.24 -2.74
C LYS A 85 7.02 6.21 -1.68
N GLN A 86 6.52 7.38 -1.33
CA GLN A 86 5.40 7.54 -0.40
C GLN A 86 4.52 8.68 -0.90
N VAL A 87 3.22 8.42 -1.08
CA VAL A 87 2.27 9.44 -1.54
C VAL A 87 1.03 9.41 -0.67
N ALA A 88 0.51 10.59 -0.35
CA ALA A 88 -0.68 10.74 0.50
C ALA A 88 -1.92 10.99 -0.34
N GLY A 89 -3.06 10.54 0.15
CA GLY A 89 -4.36 10.77 -0.48
C GLY A 89 -4.73 9.70 -1.50
N VAL A 90 -5.96 9.79 -2.00
CA VAL A 90 -6.47 8.85 -3.00
C VAL A 90 -5.76 9.03 -4.33
N HIS A 91 -5.32 7.93 -4.92
CA HIS A 91 -4.70 7.90 -6.24
C HIS A 91 -5.51 7.02 -7.17
N THR A 92 -5.70 7.48 -8.41
CA THR A 92 -6.42 6.72 -9.44
C THR A 92 -5.59 5.52 -9.89
N LYS A 93 -6.26 4.59 -10.54
CA LYS A 93 -5.59 3.42 -11.13
C LYS A 93 -4.46 3.85 -12.08
N ASP A 94 -4.72 4.83 -12.94
CA ASP A 94 -3.73 5.32 -13.90
C ASP A 94 -2.54 5.99 -13.21
N GLN A 95 -2.79 6.76 -12.16
CA GLN A 95 -1.72 7.36 -11.36
C GLN A 95 -0.83 6.29 -10.71
N ILE A 96 -1.44 5.25 -10.16
CA ILE A 96 -0.70 4.16 -9.54
C ILE A 96 0.10 3.39 -10.60
N LYS A 97 -0.49 3.11 -11.75
CA LYS A 97 0.21 2.44 -12.85
C LYS A 97 1.42 3.23 -13.33
N ALA A 98 1.30 4.56 -13.38
CA ALA A 98 2.42 5.43 -13.75
C ALA A 98 3.56 5.33 -12.73
N ILE A 99 3.24 5.29 -11.44
CA ILE A 99 4.24 5.12 -10.38
C ILE A 99 4.91 3.75 -10.51
N VAL A 100 4.13 2.70 -10.73
CA VAL A 100 4.67 1.34 -10.91
C VAL A 100 5.64 1.30 -12.10
N ALA A 101 5.28 1.93 -13.21
CA ALA A 101 6.15 2.00 -14.39
C ALA A 101 7.46 2.73 -14.08
N GLU A 102 7.38 3.80 -13.30
CA GLU A 102 8.56 4.57 -12.87
C GLU A 102 9.49 3.75 -12.00
N LEU A 103 8.93 2.90 -11.14
CA LEU A 103 9.69 2.11 -10.16
C LEU A 103 10.13 0.73 -10.67
N SER A 104 9.65 0.34 -11.81
CA SER A 104 9.97 -0.98 -12.38
C SER A 104 11.37 -1.07 -12.96
#